data_f0ae2d55ed3f95fb0d9f1a9e87a5bf05
#
_entry.id   f0ae2d55ed3f95fb0d9f1a9e87a5bf05
#
_cell.length_a   1.000
_cell.length_b   1.000
_cell.length_c   1.000
_cell.angle_alpha   90.00
_cell.angle_beta   90.00
_cell.angle_gamma   90.00
#
_symmetry.space_group_name_H-M   'P 1'
#
loop_
_entity.id
_entity.type
_entity.pdbx_description
1 polymer ?
#
loop_
_entity_poly.entity_id
_entity_poly.type
_entity_poly.pdbx_seq_one_letter_code
_entity_poly.pdbx_strand_id
1 'polypeptide(L)'
;GVFLGRQKDVDWIYEAGGASRMFADYWQVFQKPLINTDAEATGEMVNTYHKLLCGADELKRFAAAKAWAAWEGSIATLNPRPHLGDDFSDGHFALALARIECHYFVNQCFFEPNQLLKNMHKISHLPGIIVHGRYDMICPAEQAFEVHALWQACQLHIVRDAGHAQQEPGIVDNLIKATREFAIKLA
;
A
#
# COMPACT_ATOMS: atom_id res chain seq x y z
N GLY A 1 2.16 -5.90 -6.92
CA GLY A 1 0.93 -6.03 -6.14
C GLY A 1 -0.25 -5.37 -6.85
N VAL A 2 -1.42 -5.56 -6.29
CA VAL A 2 -2.69 -4.94 -6.75
C VAL A 2 -3.27 -4.15 -5.59
N PHE A 3 -3.61 -2.90 -5.84
CA PHE A 3 -4.34 -2.03 -4.93
C PHE A 3 -5.62 -1.53 -5.60
N LEU A 4 -6.77 -1.80 -5.00
CA LEU A 4 -8.07 -1.44 -5.56
C LEU A 4 -8.58 -0.06 -5.12
N GLY A 5 -7.98 0.53 -4.09
CA GLY A 5 -8.25 1.88 -3.63
C GLY A 5 -9.64 2.06 -3.02
N ARG A 6 -10.26 1.00 -2.50
CA ARG A 6 -11.53 1.06 -1.78
C ARG A 6 -11.32 1.48 -0.33
N GLN A 7 -12.33 1.98 0.32
CA GLN A 7 -12.23 2.35 1.74
C GLN A 7 -11.71 1.17 2.59
N LYS A 8 -12.26 -0.04 2.41
CA LYS A 8 -11.80 -1.24 3.14
C LYS A 8 -10.31 -1.57 2.93
N ASP A 9 -9.75 -1.22 1.76
CA ASP A 9 -8.33 -1.46 1.44
C ASP A 9 -7.45 -0.43 2.16
N VAL A 10 -7.91 0.80 2.28
CA VAL A 10 -7.27 1.87 3.06
C VAL A 10 -7.37 1.57 4.56
N ASP A 11 -8.55 1.16 5.03
CA ASP A 11 -8.80 0.81 6.44
C ASP A 11 -7.90 -0.36 6.88
N TRP A 12 -7.67 -1.34 6.01
CA TRP A 12 -6.75 -2.44 6.29
C TRP A 12 -5.36 -1.95 6.68
N ILE A 13 -4.86 -0.93 6.01
CA ILE A 13 -3.50 -0.40 6.23
C ILE A 13 -3.47 0.54 7.43
N TYR A 14 -4.45 1.46 7.53
CA TYR A 14 -4.36 2.64 8.37
C TYR A 14 -5.38 2.71 9.50
N GLU A 15 -6.25 1.70 9.66
CA GLU A 15 -7.17 1.62 10.78
C GLU A 15 -6.89 0.39 11.65
N ALA A 16 -7.40 0.42 12.88
CA ALA A 16 -7.25 -0.71 13.80
C ALA A 16 -8.00 -1.94 13.27
N GLY A 17 -7.38 -3.12 13.40
CA GLY A 17 -8.04 -4.38 13.01
C GLY A 17 -7.51 -5.04 11.74
N GLY A 18 -6.76 -4.30 10.91
CA GLY A 18 -6.07 -4.80 9.72
C GLY A 18 -4.61 -5.21 10.00
N ALA A 19 -3.67 -4.62 9.24
CA ALA A 19 -2.23 -4.84 9.38
C ALA A 19 -1.71 -4.58 10.80
N SER A 20 -2.35 -3.65 11.52
CA SER A 20 -2.07 -3.35 12.94
C SER A 20 -2.10 -4.56 13.87
N ARG A 21 -2.86 -5.61 13.54
CA ARG A 21 -2.95 -6.84 14.35
C ARG A 21 -1.68 -7.70 14.25
N MET A 22 -0.98 -7.60 13.13
CA MET A 22 0.25 -8.36 12.87
C MET A 22 1.51 -7.59 13.30
N PHE A 23 1.44 -6.26 13.31
CA PHE A 23 2.55 -5.35 13.57
C PHE A 23 2.21 -4.36 14.69
N ALA A 24 1.76 -4.89 15.83
CA ALA A 24 1.26 -4.09 16.95
C ALA A 24 2.31 -3.14 17.56
N ASP A 25 3.58 -3.51 17.52
CA ASP A 25 4.71 -2.72 17.96
C ASP A 25 4.93 -1.46 17.08
N TYR A 26 4.96 -1.65 15.78
CA TYR A 26 5.05 -0.52 14.82
C TYR A 26 3.77 0.33 14.80
N TRP A 27 2.61 -0.31 15.00
CA TRP A 27 1.33 0.38 15.10
C TRP A 27 1.30 1.40 16.25
N GLN A 28 1.87 1.07 17.42
CA GLN A 28 2.00 2.00 18.53
C GLN A 28 2.82 3.24 18.15
N VAL A 29 3.86 3.07 17.32
CA VAL A 29 4.67 4.20 16.82
C VAL A 29 3.87 5.05 15.84
N PHE A 30 3.12 4.41 14.96
CA PHE A 30 2.22 5.06 14.00
C PHE A 30 1.16 5.92 14.70
N GLN A 31 0.61 5.47 15.82
CA GLN A 31 -0.40 6.22 16.56
C GLN A 31 0.14 7.44 17.33
N LYS A 32 1.43 7.52 17.64
CA LYS A 32 2.00 8.59 18.49
C LYS A 32 1.64 10.02 18.07
N PRO A 33 1.71 10.42 16.78
CA PRO A 33 1.33 11.77 16.36
C PRO A 33 -0.16 12.08 16.56
N LEU A 34 -1.00 11.07 16.75
CA LEU A 34 -2.45 11.19 16.87
C LEU A 34 -2.93 11.30 18.32
N ILE A 35 -2.05 11.12 19.30
CA ILE A 35 -2.37 11.25 20.73
C ILE A 35 -2.90 12.65 21.02
N ASN A 36 -4.00 12.74 21.76
CA ASN A 36 -4.71 13.98 22.06
C ASN A 36 -5.27 14.70 20.80
N THR A 37 -5.58 13.97 19.75
CA THR A 37 -6.29 14.46 18.56
C THR A 37 -7.68 13.82 18.46
N ASP A 38 -8.49 14.32 17.52
CA ASP A 38 -9.82 13.77 17.25
C ASP A 38 -9.78 12.29 16.80
N ALA A 39 -8.69 11.83 16.19
CA ALA A 39 -8.52 10.44 15.75
C ALA A 39 -8.54 9.43 16.90
N GLU A 40 -8.08 9.83 18.08
CA GLU A 40 -8.14 8.98 19.27
C GLU A 40 -9.59 8.66 19.67
N ALA A 41 -10.49 9.61 19.38
CA ALA A 41 -11.92 9.47 19.71
C ALA A 41 -12.76 8.87 18.57
N THR A 42 -12.40 9.13 17.30
CA THR A 42 -13.22 8.81 16.11
C THR A 42 -12.72 7.62 15.31
N GLY A 43 -11.45 7.22 15.49
CA GLY A 43 -10.80 6.20 14.65
C GLY A 43 -10.48 6.67 13.23
N GLU A 44 -10.63 7.96 12.92
CA GLU A 44 -10.36 8.52 11.59
C GLU A 44 -8.87 8.89 11.41
N MET A 45 -8.00 7.89 11.38
CA MET A 45 -6.55 8.12 11.39
C MET A 45 -6.08 8.85 10.13
N VAL A 46 -6.49 8.42 8.94
CA VAL A 46 -6.06 9.03 7.67
C VAL A 46 -6.45 10.50 7.60
N ASN A 47 -7.68 10.84 7.97
CA ASN A 47 -8.16 12.24 8.00
C ASN A 47 -7.34 13.10 8.96
N THR A 48 -6.99 12.55 10.13
CA THR A 48 -6.20 13.28 11.12
C THR A 48 -4.74 13.44 10.68
N TYR A 49 -4.15 12.39 10.10
CA TYR A 49 -2.84 12.51 9.48
C TYR A 49 -2.81 13.56 8.37
N HIS A 50 -3.81 13.60 7.50
CA HIS A 50 -3.92 14.62 6.46
C HIS A 50 -3.94 16.04 7.03
N LYS A 51 -4.69 16.27 8.12
CA LYS A 51 -4.70 17.59 8.82
C LYS A 51 -3.32 17.94 9.36
N LEU A 52 -2.61 17.00 10.00
CA LEU A 52 -1.27 17.22 10.53
C LEU A 52 -0.25 17.52 9.41
N LEU A 53 -0.29 16.72 8.34
CA LEU A 53 0.64 16.83 7.20
C LEU A 53 0.46 18.12 6.40
N CYS A 54 -0.75 18.70 6.40
CA CYS A 54 -1.07 19.96 5.73
C CYS A 54 -1.04 21.18 6.69
N GLY A 55 -0.86 20.94 7.99
CA GLY A 55 -0.85 21.98 9.02
C GLY A 55 0.37 22.91 8.95
N ALA A 56 0.26 24.06 9.60
CA ALA A 56 1.34 25.07 9.64
C ALA A 56 2.47 24.71 10.62
N ASP A 57 2.21 23.86 11.62
CA ASP A 57 3.20 23.40 12.60
C ASP A 57 4.19 22.43 11.95
N GLU A 58 5.38 22.93 11.69
CA GLU A 58 6.42 22.16 10.99
C GLU A 58 6.88 20.93 11.77
N LEU A 59 7.01 21.03 13.08
CA LEU A 59 7.45 19.91 13.93
C LEU A 59 6.42 18.78 13.90
N LYS A 60 5.14 19.10 14.06
CA LYS A 60 4.06 18.11 13.98
C LYS A 60 3.95 17.50 12.59
N ARG A 61 4.10 18.31 11.55
CA ARG A 61 4.07 17.87 10.16
C ARG A 61 5.15 16.84 9.85
N PHE A 62 6.39 17.11 10.23
CA PHE A 62 7.50 16.16 10.01
C PHE A 62 7.41 14.95 10.92
N ALA A 63 6.94 15.09 12.16
CA ALA A 63 6.71 13.94 13.04
C ALA A 63 5.65 12.98 12.47
N ALA A 64 4.53 13.52 11.97
CA ALA A 64 3.50 12.75 11.31
C ALA A 64 4.04 12.07 10.03
N ALA A 65 4.76 12.80 9.19
CA ALA A 65 5.35 12.25 7.97
C ALA A 65 6.28 11.07 8.24
N LYS A 66 7.18 11.21 9.22
CA LYS A 66 8.09 10.13 9.62
C LYS A 66 7.37 8.91 10.18
N ALA A 67 6.32 9.12 10.99
CA ALA A 67 5.54 8.03 11.55
C ALA A 67 4.77 7.26 10.45
N TRP A 68 4.21 7.98 9.48
CA TRP A 68 3.56 7.39 8.31
C TRP A 68 4.53 6.53 7.50
N ALA A 69 5.65 7.11 7.07
CA ALA A 69 6.64 6.42 6.25
C ALA A 69 7.28 5.23 6.98
N ALA A 70 7.54 5.36 8.29
CA ALA A 70 8.05 4.26 9.11
C ALA A 70 7.05 3.11 9.22
N TRP A 71 5.76 3.40 9.34
CA TRP A 71 4.71 2.40 9.36
C TRP A 71 4.71 1.59 8.06
N GLU A 72 4.63 2.25 6.91
CA GLU A 72 4.64 1.56 5.63
C GLU A 72 5.93 0.78 5.37
N GLY A 73 7.07 1.39 5.65
CA GLY A 73 8.36 0.71 5.52
C GLY A 73 8.47 -0.56 6.37
N SER A 74 7.83 -0.58 7.56
CA SER A 74 7.87 -1.73 8.46
C SER A 74 7.01 -2.91 7.98
N ILE A 75 5.96 -2.65 7.21
CA ILE A 75 5.03 -3.68 6.72
C ILE A 75 5.21 -4.04 5.23
N ALA A 76 6.12 -3.34 4.53
CA ALA A 76 6.30 -3.49 3.08
C ALA A 76 7.05 -4.77 2.69
N THR A 77 7.90 -5.33 3.55
CA THR A 77 8.73 -6.48 3.22
C THR A 77 8.49 -7.64 4.16
N LEU A 78 8.60 -8.87 3.64
CA LEU A 78 8.50 -10.07 4.48
C LEU A 78 9.64 -10.14 5.51
N ASN A 79 10.86 -9.86 5.07
CA ASN A 79 12.03 -9.81 5.94
C ASN A 79 12.49 -8.35 6.10
N PRO A 80 12.81 -7.90 7.33
CA PRO A 80 13.32 -6.56 7.56
C PRO A 80 14.54 -6.27 6.66
N ARG A 81 14.52 -5.13 5.98
CA ARG A 81 15.64 -4.65 5.17
C ARG A 81 16.22 -3.38 5.78
N PRO A 82 17.43 -3.41 6.35
CA PRO A 82 18.02 -2.25 7.02
C PRO A 82 18.08 -0.99 6.14
N HIS A 83 18.29 -1.13 4.83
CA HIS A 83 18.46 -0.02 3.90
C HIS A 83 17.15 0.60 3.38
N LEU A 84 16.02 -0.09 3.44
CA LEU A 84 14.71 0.54 3.14
C LEU A 84 14.32 1.57 4.20
N GLY A 85 14.79 1.39 5.46
CA GLY A 85 14.58 2.36 6.54
C GLY A 85 15.31 3.68 6.33
N ASP A 86 16.42 3.70 5.60
CA ASP A 86 17.22 4.91 5.39
C ASP A 86 16.51 5.89 4.44
N ASP A 87 15.88 5.41 3.36
CA ASP A 87 15.10 6.25 2.46
C ASP A 87 13.87 6.85 3.16
N PHE A 88 13.19 6.07 4.02
CA PHE A 88 12.06 6.54 4.83
C PHE A 88 12.46 7.46 6.00
N SER A 89 13.75 7.55 6.34
CA SER A 89 14.27 8.46 7.37
C SER A 89 14.45 9.90 6.86
N ASP A 90 14.56 10.11 5.53
CA ASP A 90 14.59 11.45 4.96
C ASP A 90 13.23 12.14 5.17
N GLY A 91 13.27 13.23 5.95
CA GLY A 91 12.05 13.94 6.30
C GLY A 91 11.30 14.54 5.10
N HIS A 92 12.01 14.97 4.04
CA HIS A 92 11.40 15.53 2.83
C HIS A 92 10.75 14.44 1.97
N PHE A 93 11.41 13.29 1.83
CA PHE A 93 10.82 12.13 1.16
C PHE A 93 9.58 11.64 1.91
N ALA A 94 9.69 11.43 3.22
CA ALA A 94 8.59 11.00 4.06
C ALA A 94 7.38 11.96 3.98
N LEU A 95 7.65 13.29 3.97
CA LEU A 95 6.59 14.29 3.85
C LEU A 95 5.91 14.25 2.48
N ALA A 96 6.67 14.11 1.39
CA ALA A 96 6.12 14.01 0.04
C ALA A 96 5.23 12.76 -0.09
N LEU A 97 5.75 11.61 0.33
CA LEU A 97 5.03 10.33 0.33
C LEU A 97 3.70 10.45 1.11
N ALA A 98 3.78 10.75 2.40
CA ALA A 98 2.62 10.79 3.28
C ALA A 98 1.54 11.80 2.82
N ARG A 99 1.95 12.98 2.31
CA ARG A 99 1.01 13.99 1.81
C ARG A 99 0.27 13.55 0.57
N ILE A 100 0.98 12.93 -0.38
CA ILE A 100 0.38 12.45 -1.62
C ILE A 100 -0.61 11.33 -1.31
N GLU A 101 -0.20 10.33 -0.53
CA GLU A 101 -1.06 9.20 -0.18
C GLU A 101 -2.29 9.63 0.61
N CYS A 102 -2.12 10.39 1.69
CA CYS A 102 -3.25 10.91 2.45
C CYS A 102 -4.20 11.74 1.58
N HIS A 103 -3.67 12.56 0.64
CA HIS A 103 -4.50 13.31 -0.28
C HIS A 103 -5.37 12.40 -1.15
N TYR A 104 -4.82 11.30 -1.66
CA TYR A 104 -5.60 10.32 -2.40
C TYR A 104 -6.63 9.62 -1.51
N PHE A 105 -6.25 9.21 -0.31
CA PHE A 105 -7.12 8.42 0.57
C PHE A 105 -8.30 9.22 1.13
N VAL A 106 -8.09 10.48 1.56
CA VAL A 106 -9.20 11.35 2.01
C VAL A 106 -10.19 11.69 0.89
N ASN A 107 -9.75 11.55 -0.37
CA ASN A 107 -10.58 11.74 -1.55
C ASN A 107 -10.99 10.40 -2.20
N GLN A 108 -10.99 9.29 -1.44
CA GLN A 108 -11.42 7.96 -1.92
C GLN A 108 -10.69 7.53 -3.20
N CYS A 109 -9.38 7.85 -3.30
CA CYS A 109 -8.54 7.64 -4.48
C CYS A 109 -9.11 8.26 -5.77
N PHE A 110 -10.05 9.19 -5.66
CA PHE A 110 -10.79 9.79 -6.79
C PHE A 110 -11.56 8.75 -7.63
N PHE A 111 -11.94 7.63 -7.02
CA PHE A 111 -12.67 6.55 -7.67
C PHE A 111 -14.13 6.50 -7.20
N GLU A 112 -15.00 6.13 -8.14
CA GLU A 112 -16.31 5.63 -7.78
C GLU A 112 -16.22 4.28 -7.05
N PRO A 113 -17.16 3.92 -6.17
CA PRO A 113 -17.11 2.66 -5.43
C PRO A 113 -16.93 1.45 -6.35
N ASN A 114 -15.86 0.68 -6.11
CA ASN A 114 -15.46 -0.49 -6.91
C ASN A 114 -15.20 -0.20 -8.41
N GLN A 115 -14.82 1.03 -8.75
CA GLN A 115 -14.64 1.46 -10.15
C GLN A 115 -13.72 0.53 -10.94
N LEU A 116 -12.60 0.10 -10.38
CA LEU A 116 -11.67 -0.77 -11.08
C LEU A 116 -12.29 -2.13 -11.42
N LEU A 117 -12.93 -2.79 -10.45
CA LEU A 117 -13.58 -4.08 -10.66
C LEU A 117 -14.76 -3.98 -11.64
N LYS A 118 -15.59 -2.95 -11.53
CA LYS A 118 -16.71 -2.72 -12.46
C LYS A 118 -16.24 -2.53 -13.90
N ASN A 119 -15.05 -1.99 -14.11
CA ASN A 119 -14.48 -1.71 -15.42
C ASN A 119 -13.55 -2.81 -15.96
N MET A 120 -13.36 -3.93 -15.24
CA MET A 120 -12.50 -5.03 -15.68
C MET A 120 -12.87 -5.58 -17.05
N HIS A 121 -14.15 -5.56 -17.43
CA HIS A 121 -14.62 -5.97 -18.76
C HIS A 121 -13.94 -5.20 -19.91
N LYS A 122 -13.43 -3.99 -19.66
CA LYS A 122 -12.74 -3.17 -20.67
C LYS A 122 -11.36 -3.72 -21.03
N ILE A 123 -10.72 -4.44 -20.11
CA ILE A 123 -9.35 -4.97 -20.29
C ILE A 123 -9.27 -6.49 -20.18
N SER A 124 -10.36 -7.19 -19.82
CA SER A 124 -10.35 -8.63 -19.53
C SER A 124 -9.93 -9.49 -20.72
N HIS A 125 -10.04 -8.97 -21.94
CA HIS A 125 -9.60 -9.62 -23.19
C HIS A 125 -8.11 -9.43 -23.49
N LEU A 126 -7.44 -8.48 -22.84
CA LEU A 126 -6.02 -8.22 -23.03
C LEU A 126 -5.19 -9.23 -22.22
N PRO A 127 -4.09 -9.74 -22.76
CA PRO A 127 -3.20 -10.59 -21.97
C PRO A 127 -2.58 -9.81 -20.81
N GLY A 128 -2.54 -10.42 -19.63
CA GLY A 128 -1.99 -9.81 -18.42
C GLY A 128 -1.27 -10.80 -17.52
N ILE A 129 -0.34 -10.34 -16.72
CA ILE A 129 0.29 -11.13 -15.66
C ILE A 129 0.31 -10.28 -14.38
N ILE A 130 -0.28 -10.81 -13.31
CA ILE A 130 -0.21 -10.25 -11.97
C ILE A 130 0.86 -11.02 -11.20
N VAL A 131 1.83 -10.31 -10.61
CA VAL A 131 2.79 -10.85 -9.64
C VAL A 131 2.50 -10.24 -8.29
N HIS A 132 2.25 -11.07 -7.26
CA HIS A 132 1.82 -10.60 -5.95
C HIS A 132 2.46 -11.42 -4.82
N GLY A 133 2.95 -10.76 -3.78
CA GLY A 133 3.52 -11.43 -2.61
C GLY A 133 2.44 -12.08 -1.73
N ARG A 134 2.69 -13.30 -1.26
CA ARG A 134 1.75 -14.01 -0.38
C ARG A 134 1.48 -13.25 0.93
N TYR A 135 2.52 -12.61 1.46
CA TYR A 135 2.52 -11.90 2.73
C TYR A 135 2.51 -10.38 2.55
N ASP A 136 1.90 -9.91 1.46
CA ASP A 136 1.70 -8.48 1.22
C ASP A 136 0.73 -7.91 2.27
N MET A 137 1.28 -7.14 3.21
CA MET A 137 0.53 -6.57 4.33
C MET A 137 0.03 -5.16 4.03
N ILE A 138 0.48 -4.55 2.94
CA ILE A 138 -0.07 -3.28 2.43
C ILE A 138 -1.29 -3.56 1.56
N CYS A 139 -1.13 -4.43 0.54
CA CYS A 139 -2.21 -4.83 -0.35
C CYS A 139 -2.47 -6.34 -0.20
N PRO A 140 -3.37 -6.79 0.69
CA PRO A 140 -3.64 -8.21 0.87
C PRO A 140 -3.93 -8.92 -0.45
N ALA A 141 -3.42 -10.16 -0.58
CA ALA A 141 -3.50 -10.93 -1.82
C ALA A 141 -4.93 -11.15 -2.32
N GLU A 142 -5.95 -11.01 -1.45
CA GLU A 142 -7.36 -11.09 -1.86
C GLU A 142 -7.70 -10.11 -2.99
N GLN A 143 -7.11 -8.91 -3.00
CA GLN A 143 -7.33 -7.91 -4.06
C GLN A 143 -6.83 -8.41 -5.41
N ALA A 144 -5.70 -9.11 -5.45
CA ALA A 144 -5.19 -9.73 -6.67
C ALA A 144 -6.08 -10.87 -7.16
N PHE A 145 -6.65 -11.64 -6.24
CA PHE A 145 -7.62 -12.69 -6.59
C PHE A 145 -8.94 -12.10 -7.11
N GLU A 146 -9.45 -11.01 -6.51
CA GLU A 146 -10.66 -10.32 -6.99
C GLU A 146 -10.46 -9.83 -8.45
N VAL A 147 -9.32 -9.21 -8.76
CA VAL A 147 -8.99 -8.75 -10.12
C VAL A 147 -8.84 -9.94 -11.06
N HIS A 148 -8.09 -10.97 -10.68
CA HIS A 148 -7.86 -12.15 -11.51
C HIS A 148 -9.17 -12.88 -11.86
N ALA A 149 -10.11 -12.96 -10.92
CA ALA A 149 -11.41 -13.61 -11.16
C ALA A 149 -12.23 -12.91 -12.28
N LEU A 150 -12.00 -11.64 -12.52
CA LEU A 150 -12.68 -10.84 -13.56
C LEU A 150 -11.83 -10.62 -14.81
N TRP A 151 -10.55 -11.02 -14.80
CA TRP A 151 -9.62 -10.83 -15.91
C TRP A 151 -9.29 -12.16 -16.60
N GLN A 152 -10.09 -12.54 -17.58
CA GLN A 152 -10.04 -13.87 -18.24
C GLN A 152 -8.67 -14.17 -18.88
N ALA A 153 -8.02 -13.19 -19.48
CA ALA A 153 -6.73 -13.35 -20.16
C ALA A 153 -5.51 -13.10 -19.24
N CYS A 154 -5.72 -13.07 -17.91
CA CYS A 154 -4.68 -12.81 -16.94
C CYS A 154 -4.14 -14.07 -16.26
N GLN A 155 -2.82 -14.15 -16.07
CA GLN A 155 -2.17 -15.10 -15.19
C GLN A 155 -1.92 -14.45 -13.82
N LEU A 156 -2.09 -15.22 -12.73
CA LEU A 156 -1.78 -14.75 -11.37
C LEU A 156 -0.65 -15.59 -10.79
N HIS A 157 0.45 -14.93 -10.48
CA HIS A 157 1.63 -15.52 -9.82
C HIS A 157 1.72 -15.02 -8.37
N ILE A 158 1.41 -15.91 -7.43
CA ILE A 158 1.59 -15.63 -5.99
C ILE A 158 2.98 -16.08 -5.56
N VAL A 159 3.81 -15.11 -5.20
CA VAL A 159 5.17 -15.35 -4.68
C VAL A 159 5.09 -15.71 -3.20
N ARG A 160 5.47 -16.95 -2.87
CA ARG A 160 5.21 -17.56 -1.56
C ARG A 160 5.98 -16.93 -0.40
N ASP A 161 7.14 -16.39 -0.69
CA ASP A 161 8.13 -15.86 0.26
C ASP A 161 8.40 -14.37 0.03
N ALA A 162 7.35 -13.61 -0.26
CA ALA A 162 7.43 -12.17 -0.47
C ALA A 162 6.24 -11.42 0.13
N GLY A 163 6.50 -10.15 0.49
CA GLY A 163 5.53 -9.15 0.90
C GLY A 163 5.14 -8.21 -0.25
N HIS A 164 5.03 -6.92 0.06
CA HIS A 164 4.60 -5.88 -0.87
C HIS A 164 5.70 -5.38 -1.81
N ALA A 165 6.92 -5.26 -1.29
CA ALA A 165 7.99 -4.54 -1.98
C ALA A 165 8.41 -5.24 -3.29
N GLN A 166 8.37 -4.48 -4.39
CA GLN A 166 8.74 -5.00 -5.71
C GLN A 166 10.22 -5.43 -5.81
N GLN A 167 11.06 -4.99 -4.90
CA GLN A 167 12.49 -5.33 -4.84
C GLN A 167 12.76 -6.67 -4.14
N GLU A 168 11.75 -7.35 -3.61
CA GLU A 168 11.95 -8.67 -3.04
C GLU A 168 12.35 -9.68 -4.13
N PRO A 169 13.34 -10.56 -3.88
CA PRO A 169 13.95 -11.39 -4.93
C PRO A 169 12.94 -12.20 -5.75
N GLY A 170 11.96 -12.81 -5.07
CA GLY A 170 10.92 -13.60 -5.74
C GLY A 170 9.99 -12.75 -6.60
N ILE A 171 9.70 -11.50 -6.19
CA ILE A 171 8.90 -10.56 -6.99
C ILE A 171 9.70 -10.15 -8.24
N VAL A 172 10.96 -9.72 -8.07
CA VAL A 172 11.84 -9.33 -9.18
C VAL A 172 11.96 -10.44 -10.22
N ASP A 173 12.22 -11.68 -9.78
CA ASP A 173 12.37 -12.83 -10.67
C ASP A 173 11.10 -13.08 -11.50
N ASN A 174 9.94 -13.05 -10.86
CA ASN A 174 8.66 -13.25 -11.56
C ASN A 174 8.30 -12.08 -12.49
N LEU A 175 8.61 -10.83 -12.12
CA LEU A 175 8.41 -9.68 -13.00
C LEU A 175 9.31 -9.74 -14.25
N ILE A 176 10.58 -10.14 -14.09
CA ILE A 176 11.50 -10.34 -15.22
C ILE A 176 11.02 -11.46 -16.12
N LYS A 177 10.54 -12.58 -15.56
CA LYS A 177 9.96 -13.68 -16.35
C LYS A 177 8.74 -13.22 -17.13
N ALA A 178 7.83 -12.49 -16.48
CA ALA A 178 6.63 -11.95 -17.11
C ALA A 178 6.96 -11.00 -18.28
N THR A 179 7.92 -10.08 -18.10
CA THR A 179 8.32 -9.16 -19.18
C THR A 179 8.98 -9.89 -20.35
N ARG A 180 9.80 -10.91 -20.10
CA ARG A 180 10.38 -11.76 -21.15
C ARG A 180 9.32 -12.57 -21.92
N GLU A 181 8.33 -13.11 -21.20
CA GLU A 181 7.21 -13.82 -21.83
C GLU A 181 6.44 -12.90 -22.79
N PHE A 182 6.14 -11.67 -22.37
CA PHE A 182 5.51 -10.68 -23.25
C PHE A 182 6.40 -10.29 -24.43
N ALA A 183 7.70 -10.11 -24.22
CA ALA A 183 8.62 -9.80 -25.32
C ALA A 183 8.61 -10.86 -26.42
N ILE A 184 8.50 -12.15 -26.05
CA ILE A 184 8.41 -13.27 -27.01
C ILE A 184 7.05 -13.30 -27.71
N LYS A 185 5.96 -13.05 -26.97
CA LYS A 185 4.59 -13.10 -27.52
C LYS A 185 4.26 -11.96 -28.48
N LEU A 186 4.94 -10.81 -28.34
CA LEU A 186 4.69 -9.59 -29.11
C LEU A 186 5.70 -9.36 -30.23
N ALA A 187 6.76 -10.18 -30.30
CA ALA A 187 7.73 -10.17 -31.40
C ALA A 187 7.20 -10.93 -32.62
#